data_03fb13b9deb2684327802893bc23f9d9
#
_entry.id   03fb13b9deb2684327802893bc23f9d9
#
_cell.length_a   1.000
_cell.length_b   1.000
_cell.length_c   1.000
_cell.angle_alpha   90.00
_cell.angle_beta   90.00
_cell.angle_gamma   90.00
#
_symmetry.space_group_name_H-M   'P 1'
#
loop_
_entity.id
_entity.type
_entity.pdbx_description
1 polymer ?
#
loop_
_entity_poly.entity_id
_entity_poly.type
_entity_poly.pdbx_seq_one_letter_code
_entity_poly.pdbx_strand_id
1 'polypeptide(L)'
;MPENMPETRINVFNDAPARVQAPAQQAPQVEYASLMERFVALLIDYGLIMIPGQVILMLATRNMELEMVHIYALTGLLNAVFVLYMAVFSCGGRVPLGKKLVGIAVASADDPQAPIGFMRALLRSIGYYFSAGLLMCGFLMAFFEERKRALEDFMGHSVVVRLRPKGIMETVAITLTGLAIIAAYAGVFYSQTFAKGSAVQLAYIDRAQKTLEDLSLLQEIHRSQYGYFTNDLQRLVLLSGDPVQFQRDIQRTLDRRGFKLGVSRNTYKIIARAKDTRHTQVVFIPYRDR
;
A
#
# COMPACT_ATOMS: atom_id res chain seq x y z
N MET A 1 3.64 -36.79 101.49
CA MET A 1 3.15 -35.72 100.53
C MET A 1 3.62 -36.14 99.15
N PRO A 2 2.77 -36.60 98.23
CA PRO A 2 3.17 -36.93 96.89
C PRO A 2 2.86 -35.67 96.00
N GLU A 3 3.85 -35.34 95.21
CA GLU A 3 3.98 -34.23 94.28
C GLU A 3 3.08 -34.44 93.05
N ASN A 4 2.18 -33.48 92.81
CA ASN A 4 1.27 -33.46 91.63
C ASN A 4 2.11 -33.15 90.38
N MET A 5 2.31 -34.19 89.51
CA MET A 5 2.78 -33.95 88.14
C MET A 5 1.56 -33.56 87.26
N PRO A 6 1.63 -32.52 86.48
CA PRO A 6 0.57 -32.17 85.53
C PRO A 6 0.58 -33.16 84.35
N GLU A 7 -0.55 -33.87 84.18
CA GLU A 7 -0.81 -34.68 82.98
C GLU A 7 -0.92 -33.78 81.75
N THR A 8 0.13 -33.76 80.90
CA THR A 8 0.06 -33.13 79.60
C THR A 8 -0.77 -34.03 78.65
N ARG A 9 -2.06 -33.72 78.54
CA ARG A 9 -2.93 -34.36 77.54
C ARG A 9 -2.45 -33.94 76.16
N ILE A 10 -1.74 -34.80 75.47
CA ILE A 10 -1.41 -34.67 74.02
C ILE A 10 -2.71 -34.98 73.26
N ASN A 11 -3.30 -33.98 72.63
CA ASN A 11 -4.49 -34.10 71.77
C ASN A 11 -4.06 -34.61 70.40
N VAL A 12 -3.84 -35.92 70.24
CA VAL A 12 -3.37 -36.60 69.02
C VAL A 12 -4.35 -36.53 67.85
N PHE A 13 -5.57 -35.99 68.03
CA PHE A 13 -6.61 -36.00 67.02
C PHE A 13 -6.87 -34.61 66.36
N ASN A 14 -6.18 -33.56 66.75
CA ASN A 14 -6.45 -32.21 66.21
C ASN A 14 -5.36 -31.68 65.26
N ASP A 15 -4.30 -32.47 65.02
CA ASP A 15 -3.33 -32.12 63.96
C ASP A 15 -3.78 -32.79 62.65
N ALA A 16 -4.91 -32.30 62.07
CA ALA A 16 -5.18 -32.53 60.67
C ALA A 16 -3.94 -31.95 59.88
N PRO A 17 -3.25 -32.77 59.07
CA PRO A 17 -2.12 -32.26 58.34
C PRO A 17 -2.58 -31.05 57.53
N ALA A 18 -1.90 -29.92 57.73
CA ALA A 18 -2.12 -28.71 56.96
C ALA A 18 -2.21 -29.14 55.50
N ARG A 19 -3.39 -28.98 54.87
CA ARG A 19 -3.54 -29.23 53.43
C ARG A 19 -2.45 -28.37 52.79
N VAL A 20 -1.40 -29.06 52.31
CA VAL A 20 -0.45 -28.46 51.39
C VAL A 20 -1.30 -27.95 50.22
N GLN A 21 -1.63 -26.68 50.22
CA GLN A 21 -2.25 -26.03 49.08
C GLN A 21 -1.27 -26.26 47.94
N ALA A 22 -1.64 -27.16 47.01
CA ALA A 22 -0.91 -27.32 45.77
C ALA A 22 -0.69 -25.91 45.22
N PRO A 23 0.54 -25.55 44.78
CA PRO A 23 0.80 -24.23 44.25
C PRO A 23 -0.28 -23.94 43.22
N ALA A 24 -1.03 -22.85 43.46
CA ALA A 24 -2.08 -22.42 42.54
C ALA A 24 -1.42 -22.41 41.15
N GLN A 25 -1.87 -23.31 40.27
CA GLN A 25 -1.42 -23.33 38.89
C GLN A 25 -1.66 -21.95 38.34
N GLN A 26 -0.59 -21.18 38.21
CA GLN A 26 -0.67 -19.85 37.59
C GLN A 26 -1.35 -20.05 36.24
N ALA A 27 -2.54 -19.50 36.08
CA ALA A 27 -3.27 -19.54 34.81
C ALA A 27 -2.28 -19.13 33.70
N PRO A 28 -2.23 -19.87 32.59
CA PRO A 28 -1.26 -19.60 31.54
C PRO A 28 -1.33 -18.13 31.15
N GLN A 29 -0.23 -17.41 31.34
CA GLN A 29 -0.16 -15.98 31.00
C GLN A 29 -0.38 -15.86 29.49
N VAL A 30 -1.48 -15.23 29.10
CA VAL A 30 -1.83 -14.99 27.71
C VAL A 30 -0.90 -13.91 27.16
N GLU A 31 -0.06 -14.28 26.19
CA GLU A 31 0.78 -13.32 25.47
C GLU A 31 0.02 -12.73 24.27
N TYR A 32 -0.19 -11.42 24.28
CA TYR A 32 -0.80 -10.71 23.17
C TYR A 32 0.20 -10.46 22.05
N ALA A 33 -0.25 -10.64 20.79
CA ALA A 33 0.57 -10.40 19.62
C ALA A 33 0.95 -8.92 19.48
N SER A 34 2.20 -8.66 19.10
CA SER A 34 2.69 -7.32 18.82
C SER A 34 2.04 -6.75 17.54
N LEU A 35 2.10 -5.42 17.36
CA LEU A 35 1.60 -4.77 16.16
C LEU A 35 2.31 -5.28 14.90
N MET A 36 3.63 -5.46 14.94
CA MET A 36 4.41 -5.96 13.80
C MET A 36 4.05 -7.39 13.41
N GLU A 37 3.80 -8.26 14.39
CA GLU A 37 3.34 -9.63 14.13
C GLU A 37 1.99 -9.63 13.39
N ARG A 38 1.06 -8.77 13.79
CA ARG A 38 -0.25 -8.63 13.15
C ARG A 38 -0.14 -8.06 11.76
N PHE A 39 0.71 -7.04 11.60
CA PHE A 39 0.95 -6.37 10.32
C PHE A 39 1.56 -7.33 9.30
N VAL A 40 2.62 -8.05 9.65
CA VAL A 40 3.25 -9.04 8.77
C VAL A 40 2.27 -10.15 8.41
N ALA A 41 1.51 -10.68 9.39
CA ALA A 41 0.49 -11.68 9.14
C ALA A 41 -0.60 -11.18 8.16
N LEU A 42 -1.08 -9.94 8.35
CA LEU A 42 -2.06 -9.33 7.46
C LEU A 42 -1.52 -9.15 6.04
N LEU A 43 -0.27 -8.72 5.89
CA LEU A 43 0.36 -8.56 4.57
C LEU A 43 0.51 -9.88 3.83
N ILE A 44 0.86 -10.97 4.54
CA ILE A 44 0.93 -12.30 3.95
C ILE A 44 -0.46 -12.75 3.49
N ASP A 45 -1.47 -12.63 4.35
CA ASP A 45 -2.86 -13.00 4.03
C ASP A 45 -3.42 -12.15 2.87
N TYR A 46 -3.14 -10.84 2.88
CA TYR A 46 -3.55 -9.91 1.82
C TYR A 46 -2.85 -10.26 0.49
N GLY A 47 -1.53 -10.44 0.52
CA GLY A 47 -0.74 -10.79 -0.65
C GLY A 47 -1.17 -12.11 -1.29
N LEU A 48 -1.51 -13.11 -0.47
CA LEU A 48 -1.98 -14.42 -0.93
C LEU A 48 -3.22 -14.34 -1.83
N ILE A 49 -4.14 -13.44 -1.52
CA ILE A 49 -5.39 -13.25 -2.28
C ILE A 49 -5.25 -12.19 -3.35
N MET A 50 -4.66 -11.05 -3.00
CA MET A 50 -4.64 -9.88 -3.87
C MET A 50 -3.64 -9.99 -5.02
N ILE A 51 -2.46 -10.58 -4.80
CA ILE A 51 -1.46 -10.66 -5.87
C ILE A 51 -1.96 -11.52 -7.04
N PRO A 52 -2.44 -12.76 -6.84
CA PRO A 52 -3.01 -13.54 -7.95
C PRO A 52 -4.23 -12.87 -8.59
N GLY A 53 -5.11 -12.29 -7.77
CA GLY A 53 -6.28 -11.58 -8.26
C GLY A 53 -5.95 -10.38 -9.14
N GLN A 54 -4.95 -9.57 -8.76
CA GLN A 54 -4.48 -8.44 -9.56
C GLN A 54 -3.78 -8.89 -10.87
N VAL A 55 -3.04 -9.99 -10.83
CA VAL A 55 -2.46 -10.57 -12.05
C VAL A 55 -3.55 -11.02 -13.01
N ILE A 56 -4.58 -11.71 -12.53
CA ILE A 56 -5.72 -12.14 -13.34
C ILE A 56 -6.44 -10.90 -13.93
N LEU A 57 -6.69 -9.89 -13.11
CA LEU A 57 -7.32 -8.65 -13.56
C LEU A 57 -6.49 -7.93 -14.63
N MET A 58 -5.16 -7.85 -14.44
CA MET A 58 -4.25 -7.26 -15.41
C MET A 58 -4.25 -8.02 -16.75
N LEU A 59 -4.28 -9.35 -16.72
CA LEU A 59 -4.38 -10.17 -17.93
C LEU A 59 -5.73 -10.00 -18.61
N ALA A 60 -6.82 -9.91 -17.84
CA ALA A 60 -8.16 -9.68 -18.38
C ALA A 60 -8.26 -8.30 -19.06
N THR A 61 -7.75 -7.24 -18.44
CA THR A 61 -7.75 -5.88 -19.03
C THR A 61 -6.88 -5.76 -20.27
N ARG A 62 -5.81 -6.60 -20.38
CA ARG A 62 -4.95 -6.62 -21.58
C ARG A 62 -5.60 -7.31 -22.77
N ASN A 63 -6.40 -8.35 -22.52
CA ASN A 63 -6.95 -9.21 -23.55
C ASN A 63 -8.41 -8.88 -23.89
N MET A 64 -9.09 -8.08 -23.07
CA MET A 64 -10.50 -7.70 -23.22
C MET A 64 -10.60 -6.18 -23.06
N GLU A 65 -11.39 -5.54 -23.89
CA GLU A 65 -11.75 -4.12 -23.75
C GLU A 65 -12.76 -3.98 -22.60
N LEU A 66 -12.25 -3.91 -21.38
CA LEU A 66 -13.06 -3.73 -20.18
C LEU A 66 -13.30 -2.24 -19.91
N GLU A 67 -14.53 -1.86 -19.75
CA GLU A 67 -14.88 -0.54 -19.25
C GLU A 67 -14.46 -0.36 -17.79
N MET A 68 -14.23 0.87 -17.36
CA MET A 68 -13.78 1.18 -15.98
C MET A 68 -14.74 0.62 -14.92
N VAL A 69 -16.04 0.58 -15.21
CA VAL A 69 -17.05 0.01 -14.30
C VAL A 69 -16.79 -1.48 -14.02
N HIS A 70 -16.40 -2.25 -15.02
CA HIS A 70 -16.07 -3.68 -14.85
C HIS A 70 -14.79 -3.87 -14.03
N ILE A 71 -13.80 -2.99 -14.22
CA ILE A 71 -12.54 -3.03 -13.43
C ILE A 71 -12.83 -2.75 -11.95
N TYR A 72 -13.65 -1.74 -11.66
CA TYR A 72 -14.06 -1.44 -10.27
C TYR A 72 -14.90 -2.57 -9.66
N ALA A 73 -15.83 -3.15 -10.42
CA ALA A 73 -16.65 -4.27 -9.95
C ALA A 73 -15.80 -5.51 -9.62
N LEU A 74 -14.85 -5.88 -10.49
CA LEU A 74 -13.92 -7.00 -10.27
C LEU A 74 -12.99 -6.74 -9.08
N THR A 75 -12.49 -5.51 -8.93
CA THR A 75 -11.69 -5.11 -7.77
C THR A 75 -12.51 -5.19 -6.48
N GLY A 76 -13.76 -4.73 -6.50
CA GLY A 76 -14.68 -4.85 -5.38
C GLY A 76 -14.96 -6.31 -5.00
N LEU A 77 -15.18 -7.17 -5.99
CA LEU A 77 -15.36 -8.61 -5.78
C LEU A 77 -14.13 -9.25 -5.13
N LEU A 78 -12.94 -8.92 -5.61
CA LEU A 78 -11.68 -9.43 -5.03
C LEU A 78 -11.51 -9.02 -3.56
N ASN A 79 -11.86 -7.78 -3.21
CA ASN A 79 -11.89 -7.33 -1.83
C ASN A 79 -12.93 -8.07 -0.98
N ALA A 80 -14.12 -8.34 -1.53
CA ALA A 80 -15.15 -9.14 -0.85
C ALA A 80 -14.67 -10.59 -0.59
N VAL A 81 -13.96 -11.20 -1.53
CA VAL A 81 -13.32 -12.51 -1.36
C VAL A 81 -12.30 -12.48 -0.23
N PHE A 82 -11.48 -11.43 -0.13
CA PHE A 82 -10.53 -11.26 0.96
C PHE A 82 -11.23 -11.14 2.33
N VAL A 83 -12.29 -10.33 2.43
CA VAL A 83 -13.10 -10.20 3.66
C VAL A 83 -13.67 -11.55 4.08
N LEU A 84 -14.23 -12.29 3.13
CA LEU A 84 -14.81 -13.60 3.39
C LEU A 84 -13.73 -14.61 3.83
N TYR A 85 -12.58 -14.65 3.15
CA TYR A 85 -11.43 -15.46 3.55
C TYR A 85 -11.03 -15.18 5.01
N MET A 86 -10.85 -13.89 5.34
CA MET A 86 -10.46 -13.50 6.69
C MET A 86 -11.52 -13.85 7.73
N ALA A 87 -12.81 -13.72 7.42
CA ALA A 87 -13.89 -14.05 8.33
C ALA A 87 -13.98 -15.57 8.56
N VAL A 88 -13.96 -16.38 7.49
CA VAL A 88 -14.07 -17.85 7.57
C VAL A 88 -12.88 -18.45 8.29
N PHE A 89 -11.66 -17.98 7.99
CA PHE A 89 -10.45 -18.54 8.60
C PHE A 89 -10.11 -17.91 9.96
N SER A 90 -10.80 -16.87 10.42
CA SER A 90 -10.62 -16.35 11.78
C SER A 90 -11.70 -16.82 12.76
N CYS A 91 -12.75 -17.53 12.30
CA CYS A 91 -13.82 -18.04 13.16
C CYS A 91 -13.60 -19.50 13.58
N GLY A 92 -14.20 -19.90 14.70
CA GLY A 92 -14.25 -21.31 15.15
C GLY A 92 -12.86 -21.93 15.42
N GLY A 93 -11.88 -21.15 15.83
CA GLY A 93 -10.53 -21.64 16.13
C GLY A 93 -9.64 -21.88 14.89
N ARG A 94 -10.14 -21.55 13.69
CA ARG A 94 -9.33 -21.58 12.48
C ARG A 94 -8.36 -20.39 12.49
N VAL A 95 -7.25 -20.51 11.75
CA VAL A 95 -6.22 -19.47 11.66
C VAL A 95 -5.89 -19.22 10.20
N PRO A 96 -6.01 -17.97 9.69
CA PRO A 96 -5.56 -17.60 8.36
C PRO A 96 -4.09 -17.94 8.16
N LEU A 97 -3.67 -18.19 6.91
CA LEU A 97 -2.33 -18.69 6.61
C LEU A 97 -1.22 -17.73 7.10
N GLY A 98 -1.37 -16.44 6.87
CA GLY A 98 -0.39 -15.45 7.35
C GLY A 98 -0.27 -15.44 8.87
N LYS A 99 -1.40 -15.50 9.58
CA LYS A 99 -1.40 -15.59 11.04
C LYS A 99 -0.79 -16.90 11.55
N LYS A 100 -1.07 -18.00 10.86
CA LYS A 100 -0.48 -19.31 11.18
C LYS A 100 1.03 -19.31 11.00
N LEU A 101 1.54 -18.73 9.92
CA LEU A 101 2.98 -18.59 9.66
C LEU A 101 3.67 -17.74 10.72
N VAL A 102 3.03 -16.66 11.13
CA VAL A 102 3.55 -15.77 12.20
C VAL A 102 3.33 -16.40 13.59
N GLY A 103 2.52 -17.42 13.76
CA GLY A 103 2.26 -18.08 15.05
C GLY A 103 1.35 -17.26 15.98
N ILE A 104 0.32 -16.62 15.43
CA ILE A 104 -0.68 -15.84 16.16
C ILE A 104 -2.09 -16.30 15.78
N ALA A 105 -3.06 -16.15 16.68
CA ALA A 105 -4.45 -16.51 16.45
C ALA A 105 -5.39 -15.44 17.01
N VAL A 106 -6.63 -15.44 16.52
CA VAL A 106 -7.71 -14.59 17.01
C VAL A 106 -8.51 -15.32 18.06
N ALA A 107 -8.75 -14.68 19.19
CA ALA A 107 -9.53 -15.20 20.30
C ALA A 107 -10.58 -14.18 20.76
N SER A 108 -11.52 -14.61 21.57
CA SER A 108 -12.52 -13.73 22.19
C SER A 108 -11.85 -12.75 23.17
N ALA A 109 -12.37 -11.53 23.26
CA ALA A 109 -11.92 -10.58 24.25
C ALA A 109 -12.36 -10.97 25.68
N ASP A 110 -13.45 -11.74 25.80
CA ASP A 110 -13.99 -12.21 27.09
C ASP A 110 -13.16 -13.40 27.62
N ASP A 111 -12.77 -14.31 26.72
CA ASP A 111 -11.94 -15.48 27.04
C ASP A 111 -10.88 -15.66 25.96
N PRO A 112 -9.61 -15.29 26.22
CA PRO A 112 -8.53 -15.43 25.26
C PRO A 112 -8.19 -16.87 24.81
N GLN A 113 -8.82 -17.89 25.42
CA GLN A 113 -8.69 -19.29 25.01
C GLN A 113 -9.86 -19.72 24.11
N ALA A 114 -10.95 -18.98 24.09
CA ALA A 114 -12.13 -19.29 23.30
C ALA A 114 -12.04 -18.66 21.89
N PRO A 115 -12.46 -19.41 20.85
CA PRO A 115 -12.53 -18.87 19.49
C PRO A 115 -13.67 -17.85 19.34
N ILE A 116 -13.58 -16.98 18.34
CA ILE A 116 -14.66 -16.06 17.97
C ILE A 116 -15.65 -16.72 17.01
N GLY A 117 -16.91 -16.28 17.05
CA GLY A 117 -17.94 -16.67 16.09
C GLY A 117 -17.77 -15.95 14.73
N PHE A 118 -18.46 -16.47 13.71
CA PHE A 118 -18.37 -15.95 12.34
C PHE A 118 -18.73 -14.45 12.23
N MET A 119 -19.80 -14.00 12.88
CA MET A 119 -20.23 -12.60 12.82
C MET A 119 -19.17 -11.65 13.40
N ARG A 120 -18.56 -12.00 14.53
CA ARG A 120 -17.45 -11.23 15.12
C ARG A 120 -16.23 -11.21 14.20
N ALA A 121 -15.91 -12.35 13.56
CA ALA A 121 -14.83 -12.44 12.58
C ALA A 121 -15.11 -11.60 11.33
N LEU A 122 -16.36 -11.57 10.85
CA LEU A 122 -16.78 -10.74 9.72
C LEU A 122 -16.66 -9.23 10.04
N LEU A 123 -17.21 -8.79 11.17
CA LEU A 123 -17.10 -7.39 11.62
C LEU A 123 -15.64 -6.96 11.76
N ARG A 124 -14.79 -7.83 12.29
CA ARG A 124 -13.37 -7.63 12.36
C ARG A 124 -12.72 -7.46 10.98
N SER A 125 -13.09 -8.32 10.02
CA SER A 125 -12.54 -8.27 8.66
C SER A 125 -12.94 -6.98 7.93
N ILE A 126 -14.13 -6.48 8.16
CA ILE A 126 -14.59 -5.16 7.70
C ILE A 126 -13.80 -4.04 8.41
N GLY A 127 -13.49 -4.21 9.69
CA GLY A 127 -12.70 -3.26 10.49
C GLY A 127 -11.33 -2.93 9.90
N TYR A 128 -10.69 -3.84 9.16
CA TYR A 128 -9.45 -3.56 8.46
C TYR A 128 -9.59 -2.42 7.42
N TYR A 129 -10.73 -2.36 6.72
CA TYR A 129 -11.00 -1.29 5.74
C TYR A 129 -11.25 0.05 6.43
N PHE A 130 -11.91 0.05 7.59
CA PHE A 130 -12.04 1.26 8.40
C PHE A 130 -10.69 1.75 8.92
N SER A 131 -9.84 0.82 9.42
CA SER A 131 -8.47 1.16 9.84
C SER A 131 -7.64 1.71 8.68
N ALA A 132 -7.76 1.14 7.48
CA ALA A 132 -7.08 1.61 6.27
C ALA A 132 -7.60 2.99 5.83
N GLY A 133 -8.92 3.22 5.86
CA GLY A 133 -9.54 4.51 5.54
C GLY A 133 -9.15 5.64 6.48
N LEU A 134 -8.85 5.32 7.73
CA LEU A 134 -8.31 6.24 8.74
C LEU A 134 -6.77 6.32 8.69
N LEU A 135 -6.15 6.15 7.53
CA LEU A 135 -4.69 6.19 7.33
C LEU A 135 -3.93 5.28 8.31
N MET A 136 -4.45 4.08 8.55
CA MET A 136 -3.91 3.10 9.51
C MET A 136 -3.94 3.53 10.99
N CYS A 137 -4.55 4.67 11.35
CA CYS A 137 -4.66 5.11 12.74
C CYS A 137 -5.38 4.08 13.62
N GLY A 138 -6.33 3.31 13.06
CA GLY A 138 -6.98 2.22 13.77
C GLY A 138 -6.02 1.14 14.27
N PHE A 139 -4.95 0.87 13.53
CA PHE A 139 -3.88 -0.06 13.96
C PHE A 139 -3.03 0.53 15.10
N LEU A 140 -2.79 1.85 15.09
CA LEU A 140 -1.96 2.52 16.10
C LEU A 140 -2.61 2.48 17.50
N MET A 141 -3.92 2.29 17.60
CA MET A 141 -4.60 2.12 18.89
C MET A 141 -4.01 0.96 19.71
N ALA A 142 -3.50 -0.08 19.03
CA ALA A 142 -2.87 -1.22 19.71
C ALA A 142 -1.57 -0.88 20.46
N PHE A 143 -0.97 0.30 20.27
CA PHE A 143 0.17 0.77 21.07
C PHE A 143 -0.23 1.27 22.45
N PHE A 144 -1.44 1.82 22.57
CA PHE A 144 -1.90 2.51 23.77
C PHE A 144 -2.75 1.61 24.68
N GLU A 145 -3.14 0.43 24.19
CA GLU A 145 -4.02 -0.47 24.93
C GLU A 145 -3.24 -1.69 25.47
N GLU A 146 -3.46 -2.04 26.74
CA GLU A 146 -2.75 -3.12 27.44
C GLU A 146 -2.90 -4.47 26.74
N ARG A 147 -4.10 -4.77 26.21
CA ARG A 147 -4.37 -6.00 25.44
C ARG A 147 -3.97 -5.89 23.97
N LYS A 148 -3.33 -4.78 23.57
CA LYS A 148 -2.87 -4.48 22.19
C LYS A 148 -3.98 -4.61 21.15
N ARG A 149 -5.22 -4.20 21.47
CA ARG A 149 -6.34 -4.26 20.51
C ARG A 149 -6.29 -3.08 19.56
N ALA A 150 -6.45 -3.36 18.27
CA ALA A 150 -6.65 -2.38 17.23
C ALA A 150 -8.15 -2.16 16.95
N LEU A 151 -8.52 -1.21 16.10
CA LEU A 151 -9.91 -0.86 15.82
C LEU A 151 -10.74 -2.08 15.38
N GLU A 152 -10.21 -2.92 14.52
CA GLU A 152 -10.85 -4.14 14.06
C GLU A 152 -11.09 -5.14 15.20
N ASP A 153 -10.23 -5.16 16.22
CA ASP A 153 -10.41 -6.01 17.39
C ASP A 153 -11.55 -5.52 18.26
N PHE A 154 -11.74 -4.20 18.37
CA PHE A 154 -12.89 -3.60 19.06
C PHE A 154 -14.20 -3.93 18.33
N MET A 155 -14.24 -3.78 17.00
CA MET A 155 -15.40 -4.11 16.18
C MET A 155 -15.78 -5.60 16.28
N GLY A 156 -14.78 -6.49 16.33
CA GLY A 156 -14.97 -7.94 16.43
C GLY A 156 -15.07 -8.46 17.87
N HIS A 157 -14.97 -7.61 18.89
CA HIS A 157 -14.86 -7.98 20.30
C HIS A 157 -13.86 -9.14 20.51
N SER A 158 -12.64 -8.94 20.04
CA SER A 158 -11.59 -9.94 19.93
C SER A 158 -10.24 -9.46 20.44
N VAL A 159 -9.33 -10.39 20.61
CA VAL A 159 -7.91 -10.16 20.89
C VAL A 159 -7.07 -11.03 19.98
N VAL A 160 -5.82 -10.66 19.75
CA VAL A 160 -4.86 -11.51 19.03
C VAL A 160 -3.82 -12.02 20.00
N VAL A 161 -3.73 -13.35 20.11
CA VAL A 161 -2.85 -14.04 21.04
C VAL A 161 -1.74 -14.76 20.29
N ARG A 162 -0.59 -14.93 20.93
CA ARG A 162 0.48 -15.79 20.44
C ARG A 162 0.12 -17.25 20.72
N LEU A 163 0.31 -18.11 19.72
CA LEU A 163 0.08 -19.56 19.86
C LEU A 163 1.23 -20.26 20.61
N ARG A 164 2.41 -19.64 20.62
CA ARG A 164 3.61 -20.13 21.31
C ARG A 164 4.49 -18.96 21.74
N PRO A 165 5.27 -19.12 22.80
CA PRO A 165 6.29 -18.14 23.14
C PRO A 165 7.31 -18.06 22.01
N LYS A 166 7.76 -16.84 21.67
CA LYS A 166 8.72 -16.61 20.59
C LYS A 166 10.07 -16.20 21.16
N GLY A 167 11.12 -16.72 20.56
CA GLY A 167 12.46 -16.29 20.86
C GLY A 167 12.74 -14.86 20.37
N ILE A 168 13.75 -14.21 20.93
CA ILE A 168 14.17 -12.86 20.57
C ILE A 168 14.49 -12.77 19.06
N MET A 169 15.22 -13.75 18.53
CA MET A 169 15.61 -13.80 17.11
C MET A 169 14.38 -13.86 16.17
N GLU A 170 13.37 -14.63 16.51
CA GLU A 170 12.14 -14.72 15.72
C GLU A 170 11.37 -13.39 15.75
N THR A 171 11.27 -12.76 16.91
CA THR A 171 10.62 -11.46 17.07
C THR A 171 11.36 -10.38 16.28
N VAL A 172 12.68 -10.37 16.32
CA VAL A 172 13.51 -9.44 15.53
C VAL A 172 13.34 -9.68 14.04
N ALA A 173 13.36 -10.93 13.59
CA ALA A 173 13.17 -11.27 12.18
C ALA A 173 11.79 -10.81 11.65
N ILE A 174 10.72 -11.03 12.39
CA ILE A 174 9.36 -10.56 12.03
C ILE A 174 9.34 -9.03 11.98
N THR A 175 9.93 -8.35 12.95
CA THR A 175 9.97 -6.89 13.01
C THR A 175 10.74 -6.30 11.82
N LEU A 176 11.92 -6.86 11.51
CA LEU A 176 12.73 -6.42 10.37
C LEU A 176 12.01 -6.67 9.04
N THR A 177 11.32 -7.80 8.90
CA THR A 177 10.50 -8.09 7.72
C THR A 177 9.38 -7.06 7.56
N GLY A 178 8.66 -6.73 8.64
CA GLY A 178 7.64 -5.69 8.61
C GLY A 178 8.18 -4.32 8.21
N LEU A 179 9.31 -3.90 8.79
CA LEU A 179 9.98 -2.65 8.46
C LEU A 179 10.47 -2.62 7.00
N ALA A 180 11.03 -3.73 6.50
CA ALA A 180 11.46 -3.83 5.11
C ALA A 180 10.29 -3.68 4.13
N ILE A 181 9.13 -4.28 4.42
CA ILE A 181 7.92 -4.14 3.60
C ILE A 181 7.41 -2.69 3.62
N ILE A 182 7.37 -2.05 4.80
CA ILE A 182 6.98 -0.64 4.92
C ILE A 182 7.93 0.25 4.11
N ALA A 183 9.24 0.03 4.22
CA ALA A 183 10.25 0.78 3.47
C ALA A 183 10.11 0.58 1.95
N ALA A 184 9.87 -0.65 1.50
CA ALA A 184 9.63 -0.97 0.09
C ALA A 184 8.37 -0.26 -0.43
N TYR A 185 7.27 -0.30 0.32
CA TYR A 185 6.04 0.40 -0.03
C TYR A 185 6.23 1.92 -0.10
N ALA A 186 6.89 2.50 0.91
CA ALA A 186 7.22 3.93 0.92
C ALA A 186 8.11 4.32 -0.27
N GLY A 187 9.08 3.48 -0.64
CA GLY A 187 9.93 3.67 -1.81
C GLY A 187 9.15 3.66 -3.12
N VAL A 188 8.24 2.69 -3.29
CA VAL A 188 7.34 2.62 -4.46
C VAL A 188 6.41 3.84 -4.50
N PHE A 189 5.79 4.19 -3.38
CA PHE A 189 4.92 5.36 -3.29
C PHE A 189 5.67 6.65 -3.64
N TYR A 190 6.87 6.83 -3.09
CA TYR A 190 7.73 7.97 -3.40
C TYR A 190 8.08 8.02 -4.90
N SER A 191 8.47 6.89 -5.49
CA SER A 191 8.82 6.82 -6.91
C SER A 191 7.63 7.13 -7.83
N GLN A 192 6.43 6.72 -7.46
CA GLN A 192 5.23 6.98 -8.25
C GLN A 192 4.71 8.41 -8.11
N THR A 193 4.81 8.98 -6.90
CA THR A 193 4.26 10.31 -6.60
C THR A 193 5.22 11.44 -6.95
N PHE A 194 6.51 11.25 -6.67
CA PHE A 194 7.50 12.33 -6.76
C PHE A 194 8.51 12.14 -7.90
N ALA A 195 8.81 10.90 -8.28
CA ALA A 195 9.75 10.65 -9.37
C ALA A 195 9.11 10.76 -10.76
N LYS A 196 7.85 10.37 -10.91
CA LYS A 196 7.03 10.71 -12.08
C LYS A 196 6.54 12.13 -11.87
N GLY A 197 7.00 13.08 -12.68
CA GLY A 197 6.61 14.49 -12.56
C GLY A 197 5.12 14.68 -12.26
N SER A 198 4.77 15.71 -11.51
CA SER A 198 3.36 16.01 -11.18
C SER A 198 2.52 16.10 -12.46
N ALA A 199 1.22 15.85 -12.38
CA ALA A 199 0.30 15.98 -13.52
C ALA A 199 0.44 17.36 -14.21
N VAL A 200 0.77 18.39 -13.44
CA VAL A 200 1.07 19.74 -13.94
C VAL A 200 2.35 19.74 -14.81
N GLN A 201 3.41 19.06 -14.39
CA GLN A 201 4.65 18.99 -15.17
C GLN A 201 4.45 18.18 -16.46
N LEU A 202 3.71 17.08 -16.41
CA LEU A 202 3.36 16.31 -17.61
C LEU A 202 2.54 17.16 -18.59
N ALA A 203 1.62 18.00 -18.10
CA ALA A 203 0.86 18.92 -18.93
C ALA A 203 1.74 20.00 -19.61
N TYR A 204 2.83 20.44 -18.97
CA TYR A 204 3.79 21.33 -19.63
C TYR A 204 4.56 20.63 -20.75
N ILE A 205 4.96 19.39 -20.55
CA ILE A 205 5.65 18.60 -21.56
C ILE A 205 4.73 18.32 -22.74
N ASP A 206 3.49 17.93 -22.49
CA ASP A 206 2.47 17.65 -23.51
C ASP A 206 2.17 18.91 -24.35
N ARG A 207 1.98 20.07 -23.71
CA ARG A 207 1.81 21.36 -24.41
C ARG A 207 3.03 21.72 -25.25
N ALA A 208 4.23 21.49 -24.74
CA ALA A 208 5.46 21.74 -25.49
C ALA A 208 5.54 20.83 -26.72
N GLN A 209 5.18 19.56 -26.57
CA GLN A 209 5.16 18.61 -27.66
C GLN A 209 4.16 18.99 -28.74
N LYS A 210 2.94 19.39 -28.35
CA LYS A 210 1.93 19.91 -29.28
C LYS A 210 2.41 21.13 -30.04
N THR A 211 3.11 22.08 -29.37
CA THR A 211 3.70 23.24 -30.04
C THR A 211 4.76 22.85 -31.06
N LEU A 212 5.53 21.76 -30.81
CA LEU A 212 6.47 21.23 -31.79
C LEU A 212 5.76 20.58 -32.99
N GLU A 213 4.63 19.92 -32.76
CA GLU A 213 3.79 19.34 -33.82
C GLU A 213 3.20 20.46 -34.71
N ASP A 214 2.71 21.56 -34.12
CA ASP A 214 2.24 22.73 -34.87
C ASP A 214 3.37 23.35 -35.69
N LEU A 215 4.57 23.50 -35.14
CA LEU A 215 5.75 23.97 -35.87
C LEU A 215 6.12 23.00 -37.01
N SER A 216 5.95 21.72 -36.82
CA SER A 216 6.22 20.72 -37.86
C SER A 216 5.23 20.86 -39.03
N LEU A 217 3.95 21.08 -38.72
CA LEU A 217 2.95 21.35 -39.73
C LEU A 217 3.28 22.60 -40.57
N LEU A 218 3.74 23.65 -39.90
CA LEU A 218 4.17 24.88 -40.59
C LEU A 218 5.41 24.65 -41.46
N GLN A 219 6.32 23.77 -41.07
CA GLN A 219 7.46 23.38 -41.94
C GLN A 219 6.98 22.66 -43.20
N GLU A 220 6.00 21.77 -43.10
CA GLU A 220 5.44 21.11 -44.30
C GLU A 220 4.67 22.08 -45.20
N ILE A 221 3.94 23.03 -44.62
CA ILE A 221 3.30 24.13 -45.39
C ILE A 221 4.36 24.97 -46.10
N HIS A 222 5.41 25.41 -45.41
CA HIS A 222 6.52 26.19 -45.98
C HIS A 222 7.16 25.42 -47.15
N ARG A 223 7.43 24.14 -46.99
CA ARG A 223 7.95 23.30 -48.03
C ARG A 223 7.03 23.17 -49.27
N SER A 224 5.74 23.03 -49.02
CA SER A 224 4.73 23.01 -50.08
C SER A 224 4.70 24.29 -50.92
N GLN A 225 4.88 25.44 -50.26
CA GLN A 225 4.83 26.74 -50.92
C GLN A 225 6.13 27.18 -51.59
N TYR A 226 7.28 26.88 -50.93
CA TYR A 226 8.59 27.38 -51.34
C TYR A 226 9.58 26.31 -51.82
N GLY A 227 9.24 25.01 -51.68
CA GLY A 227 10.04 23.88 -52.13
C GLY A 227 11.14 23.46 -51.16
N TYR A 228 11.33 24.09 -50.04
CA TYR A 228 12.37 23.75 -49.03
C TYR A 228 11.90 23.99 -47.59
N PHE A 229 12.59 23.35 -46.64
CA PHE A 229 12.39 23.59 -45.22
C PHE A 229 13.18 24.81 -44.75
N THR A 230 12.68 25.58 -43.80
CA THR A 230 13.36 26.80 -43.30
C THR A 230 13.86 26.63 -41.85
N ASN A 231 15.01 27.18 -41.54
CA ASN A 231 15.52 27.32 -40.17
C ASN A 231 15.10 28.64 -39.50
N ASP A 232 14.37 29.50 -40.24
CA ASP A 232 13.88 30.78 -39.74
C ASP A 232 12.53 30.62 -39.07
N LEU A 233 12.50 30.71 -37.73
CA LEU A 233 11.29 30.60 -36.93
C LEU A 233 10.29 31.72 -37.24
N GLN A 234 10.76 32.92 -37.61
CA GLN A 234 9.86 34.06 -37.91
C GLN A 234 9.04 33.79 -39.17
N ARG A 235 9.63 33.16 -40.17
CA ARG A 235 8.90 32.75 -41.38
C ARG A 235 7.81 31.74 -41.09
N LEU A 236 8.08 30.77 -40.20
CA LEU A 236 7.08 29.82 -39.79
C LEU A 236 5.96 30.45 -39.01
N VAL A 237 6.28 31.36 -38.09
CA VAL A 237 5.28 32.11 -37.31
C VAL A 237 4.35 32.92 -38.21
N LEU A 238 4.89 33.53 -39.26
CA LEU A 238 4.07 34.30 -40.24
C LEU A 238 3.10 33.42 -41.03
N LEU A 239 3.38 32.12 -41.19
CA LEU A 239 2.50 31.16 -41.87
C LEU A 239 1.39 30.59 -40.97
N SER A 240 1.40 30.90 -39.69
CA SER A 240 0.45 30.29 -38.72
C SER A 240 -0.98 30.85 -38.79
N GLY A 241 -1.24 31.84 -39.63
CA GLY A 241 -2.55 32.51 -39.71
C GLY A 241 -2.77 33.58 -38.63
N ASP A 242 -2.33 33.35 -37.40
CA ASP A 242 -2.23 34.36 -36.32
C ASP A 242 -0.84 34.35 -35.71
N PRO A 243 0.09 35.15 -36.27
CA PRO A 243 1.48 35.21 -35.83
C PRO A 243 1.64 35.66 -34.37
N VAL A 244 0.79 36.54 -33.90
CA VAL A 244 0.86 37.11 -32.56
C VAL A 244 0.45 36.07 -31.51
N GLN A 245 -0.64 35.34 -31.76
CA GLN A 245 -1.12 34.29 -30.89
C GLN A 245 -0.09 33.14 -30.85
N PHE A 246 0.37 32.66 -31.98
CA PHE A 246 1.31 31.55 -32.08
C PHE A 246 2.66 31.88 -31.42
N GLN A 247 3.14 33.10 -31.57
CA GLN A 247 4.35 33.52 -30.87
C GLN A 247 4.19 33.57 -29.34
N ARG A 248 3.00 33.95 -28.85
CA ARG A 248 2.67 33.86 -27.41
C ARG A 248 2.64 32.41 -26.94
N ASP A 249 2.08 31.50 -27.73
CA ASP A 249 2.00 30.09 -27.38
C ASP A 249 3.37 29.43 -27.33
N ILE A 250 4.26 29.72 -28.30
CA ILE A 250 5.68 29.33 -28.23
C ILE A 250 6.33 29.85 -26.94
N GLN A 251 6.12 31.14 -26.63
CA GLN A 251 6.71 31.74 -25.42
C GLN A 251 6.13 31.16 -24.10
N ARG A 252 4.89 30.67 -24.09
CA ARG A 252 4.26 30.09 -22.91
C ARG A 252 4.69 28.62 -22.68
N THR A 253 4.92 27.88 -23.76
CA THR A 253 5.14 26.43 -23.71
C THR A 253 6.61 26.03 -23.75
N LEU A 254 7.45 26.80 -24.48
CA LEU A 254 8.86 26.48 -24.71
C LEU A 254 9.79 27.44 -23.98
N ASP A 255 10.91 26.91 -23.48
CA ASP A 255 12.00 27.73 -22.94
C ASP A 255 12.83 28.30 -24.12
N ARG A 256 13.15 29.60 -24.04
CA ARG A 256 14.04 30.25 -25.02
C ARG A 256 15.43 29.60 -25.05
N ARG A 257 15.91 29.10 -23.91
CA ARG A 257 17.21 28.44 -23.81
C ARG A 257 17.07 26.97 -24.24
N GLY A 258 17.56 26.65 -25.42
CA GLY A 258 17.60 25.27 -25.92
C GLY A 258 16.70 25.00 -27.11
N PHE A 259 15.99 25.99 -27.65
CA PHE A 259 15.31 25.86 -28.94
C PHE A 259 16.32 25.80 -30.08
N LYS A 260 16.26 24.74 -30.87
CA LYS A 260 17.10 24.51 -32.04
C LYS A 260 16.24 23.96 -33.17
N LEU A 261 16.30 24.61 -34.30
CA LEU A 261 15.67 24.17 -35.54
C LEU A 261 16.77 23.81 -36.53
N GLY A 262 17.04 22.50 -36.64
CA GLY A 262 18.00 21.97 -37.60
C GLY A 262 17.28 21.57 -38.88
N VAL A 263 17.75 22.03 -40.02
CA VAL A 263 17.18 21.79 -41.34
C VAL A 263 18.21 21.16 -42.25
N SER A 264 17.82 20.16 -43.00
CA SER A 264 18.60 19.53 -44.08
C SER A 264 17.78 19.55 -45.37
N ARG A 265 18.38 19.18 -46.52
CA ARG A 265 17.67 19.21 -47.82
C ARG A 265 16.32 18.50 -47.81
N ASN A 266 16.22 17.38 -47.10
CA ASN A 266 15.08 16.48 -47.14
C ASN A 266 14.39 16.22 -45.79
N THR A 267 14.89 16.77 -44.67
CA THR A 267 14.35 16.55 -43.34
C THR A 267 14.67 17.73 -42.44
N TYR A 268 14.00 17.77 -41.29
CA TYR A 268 14.28 18.75 -40.24
C TYR A 268 14.18 18.09 -38.88
N LYS A 269 14.73 18.75 -37.86
CA LYS A 269 14.66 18.33 -36.48
C LYS A 269 14.40 19.56 -35.63
N ILE A 270 13.36 19.49 -34.81
CA ILE A 270 13.02 20.54 -33.86
C ILE A 270 13.36 20.03 -32.46
N ILE A 271 14.20 20.77 -31.74
CA ILE A 271 14.58 20.48 -30.37
C ILE A 271 14.17 21.69 -29.54
N ALA A 272 13.44 21.47 -28.46
CA ALA A 272 13.09 22.51 -27.52
C ALA A 272 13.12 21.98 -26.07
N ARG A 273 12.96 22.88 -25.10
CA ARG A 273 12.77 22.51 -23.71
C ARG A 273 11.40 22.98 -23.27
N ALA A 274 10.66 22.10 -22.62
CA ALA A 274 9.39 22.43 -21.97
C ALA A 274 9.64 23.38 -20.78
N LYS A 275 8.65 24.14 -20.41
CA LYS A 275 8.68 25.01 -19.20
C LYS A 275 8.26 24.27 -17.94
N ASP A 276 8.55 22.97 -17.85
CA ASP A 276 8.48 22.21 -16.62
C ASP A 276 9.67 22.57 -15.70
N THR A 277 9.61 22.18 -14.44
CA THR A 277 10.68 22.49 -13.45
C THR A 277 12.03 21.85 -13.78
N ARG A 278 12.03 20.80 -14.61
CA ARG A 278 13.22 20.06 -15.04
C ARG A 278 13.75 20.52 -16.39
N HIS A 279 13.07 21.46 -17.06
CA HIS A 279 13.38 21.90 -18.43
C HIS A 279 13.54 20.71 -19.39
N THR A 280 12.58 19.78 -19.33
CA THR A 280 12.62 18.51 -20.07
C THR A 280 12.75 18.79 -21.56
N GLN A 281 13.72 18.11 -22.19
CA GLN A 281 13.93 18.24 -23.63
C GLN A 281 12.84 17.50 -24.38
N VAL A 282 12.16 18.19 -25.30
CA VAL A 282 11.22 17.64 -26.26
C VAL A 282 11.82 17.72 -27.66
N VAL A 283 11.64 16.68 -28.45
CA VAL A 283 12.23 16.58 -29.79
C VAL A 283 11.17 16.12 -30.75
N PHE A 284 11.09 16.79 -31.89
CA PHE A 284 10.28 16.36 -33.02
C PHE A 284 11.16 16.05 -34.22
N ILE A 285 11.00 14.88 -34.80
CA ILE A 285 11.64 14.42 -36.03
C ILE A 285 10.52 13.87 -36.90
N PRO A 286 10.30 14.41 -38.13
CA PRO A 286 9.25 13.90 -38.99
C PRO A 286 9.54 12.42 -39.33
N TYR A 287 8.52 11.58 -39.14
CA TYR A 287 8.58 10.19 -39.59
C TYR A 287 8.52 10.19 -41.14
N ARG A 288 9.53 9.70 -41.75
CA ARG A 288 9.54 9.51 -43.19
C ARG A 288 9.60 8.01 -43.44
N ASP A 289 8.57 7.48 -44.08
CA ASP A 289 8.62 6.14 -44.67
C ASP A 289 9.77 6.09 -45.65
N ARG A 290 10.62 5.08 -45.45
CA ARG A 290 11.72 4.79 -46.35
C ARG A 290 11.22 4.19 -47.65
#